data_4c7ffff2102f817c9452a549cfe674b0
#
_entry.id   4c7ffff2102f817c9452a549cfe674b0
#
_cell.length_a   1.000
_cell.length_b   1.000
_cell.length_c   1.000
_cell.angle_alpha   90.00
_cell.angle_beta   90.00
_cell.angle_gamma   90.00
#
_symmetry.space_group_name_H-M   'P 1'
#
loop_
_entity.id
_entity.type
_entity.pdbx_description
1 polymer ?
#
loop_
_entity_poly.entity_id
_entity_poly.type
_entity_poly.pdbx_seq_one_letter_code
_entity_poly.pdbx_strand_id
1 'polypeptide(L)'
;MNPIEQNGDLLQMFNPDGVRLANETVRPVFPDLVDKLASDIYGYAYRRPGIDLKTRHLVTLGVISTMGGCENQLRFQLGAALHLGIPIEQIREVFIQVQVFAGNARAFNAAAIFKSVADEFQKSE
;
A
#
# COMPACT_ATOMS: atom_id res chain seq x y z
N MET A 1 -6.98 -23.25 -1.49
CA MET A 1 -6.76 -21.88 -0.98
C MET A 1 -6.99 -20.88 -2.11
N ASN A 2 -7.64 -19.76 -1.81
CA ASN A 2 -7.78 -18.68 -2.77
C ASN A 2 -6.47 -17.88 -2.86
N PRO A 3 -6.31 -17.00 -3.88
CA PRO A 3 -5.06 -16.24 -4.04
C PRO A 3 -4.68 -15.35 -2.84
N ILE A 4 -5.65 -14.85 -2.07
CA ILE A 4 -5.36 -14.11 -0.84
C ILE A 4 -4.62 -15.01 0.16
N GLU A 5 -5.12 -16.21 0.37
CA GLU A 5 -4.53 -17.18 1.29
C GLU A 5 -3.19 -17.71 0.80
N GLN A 6 -3.08 -17.95 -0.52
CA GLN A 6 -1.83 -18.40 -1.13
C GLN A 6 -0.70 -17.38 -0.96
N ASN A 7 -1.03 -16.09 -0.87
CA ASN A 7 -0.08 -15.00 -0.73
C ASN A 7 -0.15 -14.34 0.66
N GLY A 8 -0.73 -15.05 1.63
CA GLY A 8 -0.91 -14.52 2.97
C GLY A 8 0.39 -14.19 3.69
N ASP A 9 1.45 -14.94 3.41
CA ASP A 9 2.77 -14.67 3.97
C ASP A 9 3.24 -13.24 3.67
N LEU A 10 3.08 -12.82 2.42
CA LEU A 10 3.50 -11.49 1.99
C LEU A 10 2.46 -10.43 2.40
N LEU A 11 1.19 -10.70 2.19
CA LEU A 11 0.12 -9.75 2.53
C LEU A 11 0.15 -9.37 4.02
N GLN A 12 0.45 -10.32 4.90
CA GLN A 12 0.54 -10.05 6.34
C GLN A 12 1.66 -9.07 6.69
N MET A 13 2.71 -8.98 5.89
CA MET A 13 3.77 -7.99 6.08
C MET A 13 3.26 -6.57 5.79
N PHE A 14 2.32 -6.44 4.88
CA PHE A 14 1.70 -5.14 4.52
C PHE A 14 0.66 -4.73 5.54
N ASN A 15 -0.15 -5.70 5.98
CA ASN A 15 -1.18 -5.48 6.98
C ASN A 15 -1.42 -6.80 7.73
N PRO A 16 -1.16 -6.84 9.05
CA PRO A 16 -1.35 -8.08 9.84
C PRO A 16 -2.74 -8.69 9.72
N ASP A 17 -3.78 -7.87 9.50
CA ASP A 17 -5.16 -8.31 9.32
C ASP A 17 -5.56 -8.45 7.85
N GLY A 18 -4.61 -8.31 6.92
CA GLY A 18 -4.92 -8.21 5.49
C GLY A 18 -5.67 -9.41 4.94
N VAL A 19 -5.24 -10.62 5.31
CA VAL A 19 -5.90 -11.85 4.83
C VAL A 19 -7.35 -11.90 5.34
N ARG A 20 -7.55 -11.66 6.62
CA ARG A 20 -8.89 -11.71 7.22
C ARG A 20 -9.79 -10.64 6.62
N LEU A 21 -9.32 -9.41 6.52
CA LEU A 21 -10.11 -8.30 5.97
C LEU A 21 -10.51 -8.56 4.51
N ALA A 22 -9.57 -9.02 3.69
CA ALA A 22 -9.87 -9.31 2.29
C ALA A 22 -10.91 -10.42 2.15
N ASN A 23 -10.75 -11.51 2.91
CA ASN A 23 -11.67 -12.65 2.84
C ASN A 23 -13.05 -12.34 3.42
N GLU A 24 -13.12 -11.54 4.49
CA GLU A 24 -14.39 -11.31 5.20
C GLU A 24 -15.19 -10.14 4.65
N THR A 25 -14.51 -9.11 4.09
CA THR A 25 -15.20 -7.87 3.72
C THR A 25 -15.37 -7.68 2.22
N VAL A 26 -14.33 -7.88 1.44
CA VAL A 26 -14.36 -7.54 0.01
C VAL A 26 -14.64 -8.76 -0.87
N ARG A 27 -13.95 -9.87 -0.61
CA ARG A 27 -14.08 -11.06 -1.43
C ARG A 27 -15.52 -11.62 -1.51
N PRO A 28 -16.34 -11.59 -0.45
CA PRO A 28 -17.72 -12.06 -0.57
C PRO A 28 -18.55 -11.30 -1.61
N VAL A 29 -18.20 -10.03 -1.87
CA VAL A 29 -18.90 -9.18 -2.82
C VAL A 29 -18.26 -9.25 -4.21
N PHE A 30 -16.93 -9.23 -4.27
CA PHE A 30 -16.17 -9.17 -5.52
C PHE A 30 -15.04 -10.20 -5.53
N PRO A 31 -15.35 -11.51 -5.57
CA PRO A 31 -14.30 -12.54 -5.48
C PRO A 31 -13.30 -12.48 -6.63
N ASP A 32 -13.76 -12.26 -7.87
CA ASP A 32 -12.87 -12.22 -9.03
C ASP A 32 -11.91 -11.03 -8.98
N LEU A 33 -12.42 -9.88 -8.55
CA LEU A 33 -11.62 -8.67 -8.42
C LEU A 33 -10.52 -8.86 -7.36
N VAL A 34 -10.89 -9.40 -6.21
CA VAL A 34 -9.95 -9.61 -5.10
C VAL A 34 -8.91 -10.66 -5.45
N ASP A 35 -9.33 -11.75 -6.08
CA ASP A 35 -8.40 -12.82 -6.48
C ASP A 35 -7.40 -12.33 -7.52
N LYS A 36 -7.86 -11.52 -8.48
CA LYS A 36 -6.95 -10.93 -9.47
C LYS A 36 -5.97 -9.95 -8.83
N LEU A 37 -6.46 -9.09 -7.93
CA LEU A 37 -5.60 -8.16 -7.19
C LEU A 37 -4.51 -8.92 -6.44
N ALA A 38 -4.88 -9.96 -5.72
CA ALA A 38 -3.94 -10.75 -4.94
C ALA A 38 -2.88 -11.41 -5.83
N SER A 39 -3.30 -11.96 -6.97
CA SER A 39 -2.40 -12.60 -7.93
C SER A 39 -1.46 -11.58 -8.57
N ASP A 40 -1.96 -10.42 -8.98
CA ASP A 40 -1.15 -9.41 -9.67
C ASP A 40 -0.17 -8.72 -8.73
N ILE A 41 -0.61 -8.36 -7.53
CA ILE A 41 0.21 -7.59 -6.59
C ILE A 41 1.10 -8.53 -5.76
N TYR A 42 0.49 -9.40 -4.98
CA TYR A 42 1.22 -10.21 -4.00
C TYR A 42 1.74 -11.52 -4.59
N GLY A 43 1.15 -11.99 -5.68
CA GLY A 43 1.60 -13.19 -6.38
C GLY A 43 2.58 -12.92 -7.52
N TYR A 44 2.62 -11.68 -8.03
CA TYR A 44 3.48 -11.33 -9.16
C TYR A 44 4.41 -10.17 -8.84
N ALA A 45 3.89 -8.94 -8.77
CA ALA A 45 4.74 -7.74 -8.74
C ALA A 45 5.71 -7.75 -7.55
N TYR A 46 5.22 -8.01 -6.34
CA TYR A 46 6.04 -7.97 -5.13
C TYR A 46 6.89 -9.22 -4.93
N ARG A 47 6.73 -10.25 -5.79
CA ARG A 47 7.60 -11.43 -5.80
C ARG A 47 8.80 -11.29 -6.72
N ARG A 48 8.83 -10.25 -7.56
CA ARG A 48 9.92 -10.06 -8.52
C ARG A 48 11.20 -9.61 -7.80
N PRO A 49 12.35 -10.23 -8.11
CA PRO A 49 13.60 -9.98 -7.39
C PRO A 49 14.42 -8.79 -7.91
N GLY A 50 13.95 -8.09 -8.94
CA GLY A 50 14.71 -7.04 -9.61
C GLY A 50 15.07 -5.85 -8.73
N ILE A 51 14.22 -5.51 -7.75
CA ILE A 51 14.50 -4.54 -6.69
C ILE A 51 13.92 -5.10 -5.39
N ASP A 52 14.43 -4.63 -4.26
CA ASP A 52 13.95 -5.16 -2.98
C ASP A 52 12.51 -4.68 -2.68
N LEU A 53 11.89 -5.33 -1.70
CA LEU A 53 10.49 -5.11 -1.35
C LEU A 53 10.21 -3.65 -0.96
N LYS A 54 11.03 -3.07 -0.11
CA LYS A 54 10.82 -1.70 0.37
C LYS A 54 10.98 -0.68 -0.75
N THR A 55 11.98 -0.87 -1.62
CA THR A 55 12.18 -0.01 -2.78
C THR A 55 10.99 -0.09 -3.72
N ARG A 56 10.50 -1.30 -4.00
CA ARG A 56 9.30 -1.48 -4.83
C ARG A 56 8.10 -0.77 -4.22
N HIS A 57 7.97 -0.83 -2.90
CA HIS A 57 6.85 -0.18 -2.21
C HIS A 57 6.93 1.35 -2.30
N LEU A 58 8.13 1.92 -2.25
CA LEU A 58 8.30 3.36 -2.48
C LEU A 58 7.82 3.76 -3.88
N VAL A 59 8.09 2.93 -4.89
CA VAL A 59 7.58 3.16 -6.25
C VAL A 59 6.05 3.11 -6.26
N THR A 60 5.45 2.14 -5.58
CA THR A 60 3.99 2.04 -5.45
C THR A 60 3.40 3.31 -4.85
N LEU A 61 4.00 3.83 -3.78
CA LEU A 61 3.52 5.06 -3.14
C LEU A 61 3.55 6.24 -4.10
N GLY A 62 4.62 6.37 -4.88
CA GLY A 62 4.72 7.42 -5.89
C GLY A 62 3.64 7.30 -6.96
N VAL A 63 3.42 6.10 -7.48
CA VAL A 63 2.41 5.84 -8.52
C VAL A 63 1.02 6.21 -8.00
N ILE A 64 0.62 5.67 -6.84
CA ILE A 64 -0.73 5.88 -6.32
C ILE A 64 -0.95 7.34 -5.91
N SER A 65 0.06 7.99 -5.33
CA SER A 65 -0.04 9.40 -4.95
C SER A 65 -0.33 10.32 -6.14
N THR A 66 0.17 9.96 -7.33
CA THR A 66 -0.03 10.78 -8.55
C THR A 66 -1.35 10.52 -9.26
N MET A 67 -2.01 9.38 -8.98
CA MET A 67 -3.24 9.03 -9.70
C MET A 67 -4.43 9.91 -9.33
N GLY A 68 -4.62 10.17 -8.05
CA GLY A 68 -5.81 10.86 -7.57
C GLY A 68 -7.06 9.98 -7.60
N GLY A 69 -8.04 10.27 -6.73
CA GLY A 69 -9.27 9.50 -6.70
C GLY A 69 -9.15 8.09 -6.15
N CYS A 70 -8.01 7.74 -5.57
CA CYS A 70 -7.76 6.40 -5.00
C CYS A 70 -7.23 6.53 -3.56
N GLU A 71 -7.88 7.37 -2.77
CA GLU A 71 -7.48 7.69 -1.41
C GLU A 71 -7.50 6.46 -0.50
N ASN A 72 -8.47 5.56 -0.68
CA ASN A 72 -8.54 4.33 0.12
C ASN A 72 -7.34 3.42 -0.13
N GLN A 73 -6.93 3.27 -1.40
CA GLN A 73 -5.76 2.47 -1.76
C GLN A 73 -4.47 3.12 -1.26
N LEU A 74 -4.39 4.44 -1.36
CA LEU A 74 -3.23 5.18 -0.83
C LEU A 74 -3.13 5.03 0.68
N ARG A 75 -4.24 5.12 1.39
CA ARG A 75 -4.29 4.92 2.84
C ARG A 75 -3.76 3.54 3.22
N PHE A 76 -4.22 2.49 2.53
CA PHE A 76 -3.75 1.13 2.77
C PHE A 76 -2.24 1.02 2.53
N GLN A 77 -1.77 1.55 1.40
CA GLN A 77 -0.36 1.41 1.04
C GLN A 77 0.58 2.25 1.92
N LEU A 78 0.12 3.38 2.43
CA LEU A 78 0.88 4.16 3.41
C LEU A 78 0.97 3.42 4.75
N GLY A 79 -0.11 2.79 5.19
CA GLY A 79 -0.09 1.91 6.35
C GLY A 79 0.87 0.75 6.15
N ALA A 80 0.83 0.15 4.96
CA ALA A 80 1.75 -0.93 4.60
C ALA A 80 3.21 -0.48 4.68
N ALA A 81 3.52 0.75 4.26
CA ALA A 81 4.88 1.29 4.36
C ALA A 81 5.37 1.28 5.81
N LEU A 82 4.51 1.66 6.75
CA LEU A 82 4.85 1.65 8.17
C LEU A 82 5.03 0.23 8.69
N HIS A 83 4.15 -0.70 8.33
CA HIS A 83 4.29 -2.11 8.72
C HIS A 83 5.55 -2.75 8.15
N LEU A 84 5.96 -2.36 6.94
CA LEU A 84 7.20 -2.85 6.33
C LEU A 84 8.46 -2.24 6.96
N GLY A 85 8.30 -1.24 7.84
CA GLY A 85 9.42 -0.58 8.49
C GLY A 85 10.14 0.44 7.61
N ILE A 86 9.47 0.99 6.60
CA ILE A 86 10.04 2.04 5.78
C ILE A 86 10.15 3.32 6.62
N PRO A 87 11.34 3.94 6.70
CA PRO A 87 11.49 5.17 7.48
C PRO A 87 10.61 6.31 6.94
N ILE A 88 10.07 7.11 7.85
CA ILE A 88 9.25 8.28 7.50
C ILE A 88 10.01 9.22 6.57
N GLU A 89 11.31 9.37 6.77
CA GLU A 89 12.15 10.22 5.94
C GLU A 89 12.11 9.82 4.47
N GLN A 90 12.06 8.52 4.19
CA GLN A 90 11.97 8.03 2.81
C GLN A 90 10.57 8.26 2.22
N ILE A 91 9.53 8.12 3.04
CA ILE A 91 8.17 8.43 2.58
C ILE A 91 8.04 9.91 2.22
N ARG A 92 8.63 10.79 3.05
CA ARG A 92 8.67 12.22 2.74
C ARG A 92 9.35 12.50 1.41
N GLU A 93 10.44 11.79 1.10
CA GLU A 93 11.14 11.95 -0.17
C GLU A 93 10.29 11.53 -1.35
N VAL A 94 9.44 10.51 -1.20
CA VAL A 94 8.46 10.16 -2.23
C VAL A 94 7.53 11.34 -2.50
N PHE A 95 7.02 12.00 -1.46
CA PHE A 95 6.10 13.13 -1.62
C PHE A 95 6.78 14.35 -2.26
N ILE A 96 8.06 14.57 -1.98
CA ILE A 96 8.84 15.61 -2.66
C ILE A 96 8.93 15.32 -4.16
N GLN A 97 9.19 14.07 -4.52
CA GLN A 97 9.25 13.64 -5.91
C GLN A 97 7.88 13.85 -6.59
N VAL A 98 6.80 13.48 -5.91
CA VAL A 98 5.44 13.70 -6.39
C VAL A 98 5.17 15.20 -6.59
N GLN A 99 5.60 16.05 -5.65
CA GLN A 99 5.42 17.49 -5.74
C GLN A 99 6.06 18.07 -6.99
N VAL A 100 7.29 17.68 -7.28
CA VAL A 100 8.03 18.21 -8.42
C VAL A 100 7.46 17.73 -9.75
N PHE A 101 7.07 16.47 -9.86
CA PHE A 101 6.68 15.88 -11.14
C PHE A 101 5.17 15.82 -11.36
N ALA A 102 4.36 15.84 -10.31
CA ALA A 102 2.89 15.73 -10.43
C ALA A 102 2.14 16.92 -9.83
N GLY A 103 2.83 17.81 -9.11
CA GLY A 103 2.26 19.05 -8.61
C GLY A 103 1.89 19.04 -7.14
N ASN A 104 1.71 20.25 -6.58
CA ASN A 104 1.47 20.46 -5.16
C ASN A 104 0.20 19.77 -4.66
N ALA A 105 -0.88 19.81 -5.44
CA ALA A 105 -2.17 19.26 -5.02
C ALA A 105 -2.06 17.76 -4.70
N ARG A 106 -1.40 17.00 -5.57
CA ARG A 106 -1.20 15.57 -5.35
C ARG A 106 -0.32 15.31 -4.13
N ALA A 107 0.77 16.06 -3.99
CA ALA A 107 1.69 15.89 -2.88
C ALA A 107 1.04 16.21 -1.53
N PHE A 108 0.32 17.33 -1.43
CA PHE A 108 -0.34 17.72 -0.19
C PHE A 108 -1.49 16.78 0.16
N ASN A 109 -2.23 16.28 -0.82
CA ASN A 109 -3.26 15.29 -0.57
C ASN A 109 -2.67 14.02 0.03
N ALA A 110 -1.58 13.52 -0.55
CA ALA A 110 -0.89 12.33 -0.03
C ALA A 110 -0.33 12.58 1.37
N ALA A 111 0.27 13.75 1.61
CA ALA A 111 0.83 14.09 2.92
C ALA A 111 -0.25 14.14 4.01
N ALA A 112 -1.42 14.71 3.71
CA ALA A 112 -2.53 14.77 4.66
C ALA A 112 -3.05 13.37 5.00
N ILE A 113 -3.17 12.49 4.01
CA ILE A 113 -3.57 11.11 4.22
C ILE A 113 -2.51 10.39 5.08
N PHE A 114 -1.24 10.61 4.79
CA PHE A 114 -0.16 9.99 5.56
C PHE A 114 -0.18 10.42 7.02
N LYS A 115 -0.44 11.70 7.32
CA LYS A 115 -0.53 12.15 8.70
C LYS A 115 -1.61 11.37 9.45
N SER A 116 -2.79 11.21 8.86
CA SER A 116 -3.88 10.45 9.45
C SER A 116 -3.47 8.98 9.69
N VAL A 117 -2.84 8.36 8.70
CA VAL A 117 -2.39 6.96 8.80
C VAL A 117 -1.32 6.81 9.88
N ALA A 118 -0.36 7.73 9.95
CA ALA A 118 0.71 7.67 10.94
C ALA A 118 0.15 7.83 12.36
N ASP A 119 -0.82 8.73 12.55
CA ASP A 119 -1.47 8.90 13.85
C ASP A 119 -2.19 7.62 14.29
N GLU A 120 -2.92 6.97 13.38
CA GLU A 120 -3.59 5.71 13.65
C GLU A 120 -2.59 4.59 13.96
N PHE A 121 -1.49 4.52 13.22
CA PHE A 121 -0.45 3.52 13.43
C PHE A 121 0.16 3.64 14.83
N GLN A 122 0.45 4.86 15.29
CA GLN A 122 0.98 5.09 16.63
C GLN A 122 0.01 4.67 17.72
N LYS A 123 -1.29 4.86 17.52
CA LYS A 123 -2.30 4.47 18.49
C LYS A 123 -2.43 2.95 18.64
N SER A 124 -2.12 2.19 17.60
CA SER A 124 -2.23 0.73 17.61
C SER A 124 -0.99 0.02 18.14
N GLU A 125 0.08 0.75 18.41
CA GLU A 125 1.31 0.19 19.01
C GLU A 125 1.19 -0.08 20.52
#